data_d0d526a0baa4940a45d38bf08ed26a17
#
_entry.id   d0d526a0baa4940a45d38bf08ed26a17
#
_cell.length_a   1.000
_cell.length_b   1.000
_cell.length_c   1.000
_cell.angle_alpha   90.00
_cell.angle_beta   90.00
_cell.angle_gamma   90.00
#
_symmetry.space_group_name_H-M   'P 1'
#
loop_
_entity.id
_entity.type
_entity.pdbx_description
1 polymer ?
#
loop_
_entity_poly.entity_id
_entity_poly.type
_entity_poly.pdbx_seq_one_letter_code
_entity_poly.pdbx_strand_id
1 'polypeptide(L)'
;RVQGFKPEEVKRDEVVAVAFYIASKSTGHKIQVRLLFPEERELYALGEKLFWARSGARDVGCATCHVSYVGRRAGVLPYADVLGKDKSWTHWPAYRYSNDQTWTMQDRIRACYGNIAHPQPALYSQPILALELYLAYHANGAVVEEWPAFVR
;
A
#
# COMPACT_ATOMS: atom_id res chain seq x y z
N ARG A 1 -1.47 -17.75 -14.29
CA ARG A 1 -0.67 -16.96 -15.27
C ARG A 1 -1.64 -16.20 -16.15
N VAL A 2 -1.75 -14.90 -15.95
CA VAL A 2 -2.51 -14.06 -16.89
C VAL A 2 -1.57 -13.77 -18.06
N GLN A 3 -1.89 -14.33 -19.22
CA GLN A 3 -1.35 -13.98 -20.55
C GLN A 3 0.15 -14.10 -20.79
N GLY A 4 0.89 -14.95 -20.12
CA GLY A 4 2.23 -15.32 -20.55
C GLY A 4 3.36 -14.29 -20.40
N PHE A 5 3.10 -13.16 -19.74
CA PHE A 5 4.16 -12.21 -19.39
C PHE A 5 5.11 -12.82 -18.36
N LYS A 6 6.39 -12.73 -18.63
CA LYS A 6 7.40 -13.05 -17.63
C LYS A 6 7.59 -11.86 -16.68
N PRO A 7 7.90 -12.08 -15.38
CA PRO A 7 8.09 -10.98 -14.43
C PRO A 7 9.11 -9.93 -14.88
N GLU A 8 10.16 -10.34 -15.56
CA GLU A 8 11.21 -9.48 -16.11
C GLU A 8 10.79 -8.62 -17.30
N GLU A 9 9.66 -8.97 -17.95
CA GLU A 9 9.11 -8.23 -19.08
C GLU A 9 8.16 -7.12 -18.64
N VAL A 10 7.79 -7.08 -17.36
CA VAL A 10 6.83 -6.12 -16.80
C VAL A 10 7.56 -4.83 -16.43
N LYS A 11 7.38 -3.78 -17.22
CA LYS A 11 7.93 -2.47 -16.91
C LYS A 11 7.07 -1.76 -15.85
N ARG A 12 7.75 -1.11 -14.89
CA ARG A 12 7.07 -0.39 -13.80
C ARG A 12 6.05 0.62 -14.33
N ASP A 13 6.41 1.40 -15.34
CA ASP A 13 5.55 2.46 -15.86
C ASP A 13 4.27 1.91 -16.51
N GLU A 14 4.33 0.74 -17.12
CA GLU A 14 3.17 0.05 -17.68
C GLU A 14 2.22 -0.41 -16.56
N VAL A 15 2.76 -0.96 -15.47
CA VAL A 15 1.97 -1.37 -14.30
C VAL A 15 1.33 -0.16 -13.64
N VAL A 16 2.06 0.94 -13.48
CA VAL A 16 1.55 2.19 -12.93
C VAL A 16 0.42 2.74 -13.81
N ALA A 17 0.58 2.75 -15.13
CA ALA A 17 -0.43 3.22 -16.07
C ALA A 17 -1.72 2.37 -16.00
N VAL A 18 -1.60 1.04 -15.94
CA VAL A 18 -2.73 0.13 -15.78
C VAL A 18 -3.42 0.34 -14.44
N ALA A 19 -2.66 0.45 -13.34
CA ALA A 19 -3.21 0.70 -12.01
C ALA A 19 -3.98 2.04 -11.96
N PHE A 20 -3.45 3.08 -12.61
CA PHE A 20 -4.14 4.37 -12.76
C PHE A 20 -5.44 4.25 -13.52
N TYR A 21 -5.41 3.56 -14.65
CA TYR A 21 -6.62 3.35 -15.46
C TYR A 21 -7.70 2.60 -14.66
N ILE A 22 -7.34 1.53 -13.95
CA ILE A 22 -8.27 0.78 -13.11
C ILE A 22 -8.83 1.68 -11.99
N ALA A 23 -7.99 2.43 -11.30
CA ALA A 23 -8.41 3.34 -10.24
C ALA A 23 -9.37 4.41 -10.76
N SER A 24 -9.10 5.00 -11.93
CA SER A 24 -9.99 6.00 -12.55
C SER A 24 -11.39 5.44 -12.88
N LYS A 25 -11.48 4.15 -13.23
CA LYS A 25 -12.75 3.46 -13.47
C LYS A 25 -13.43 3.00 -12.18
N SER A 26 -12.71 3.00 -11.07
CA SER A 26 -13.21 2.56 -9.76
C SER A 26 -13.70 3.71 -8.88
N THR A 27 -13.55 4.95 -9.31
CA THR A 27 -14.02 6.16 -8.58
C THR A 27 -15.47 6.02 -8.17
N GLY A 28 -15.77 6.29 -6.90
CA GLY A 28 -17.10 6.20 -6.33
C GLY A 28 -17.54 4.78 -5.96
N HIS A 29 -16.81 3.75 -6.36
CA HIS A 29 -17.11 2.38 -5.96
C HIS A 29 -16.53 2.05 -4.58
N LYS A 30 -17.22 1.17 -3.84
CA LYS A 30 -16.74 0.67 -2.56
C LYS A 30 -15.69 -0.41 -2.75
N ILE A 31 -14.62 -0.32 -1.97
CA ILE A 31 -13.61 -1.38 -1.90
C ILE A 31 -14.26 -2.64 -1.30
N GLN A 32 -14.05 -3.78 -1.95
CA GLN A 32 -14.58 -5.08 -1.55
C GLN A 32 -13.53 -6.18 -1.78
N VAL A 33 -12.59 -6.30 -0.87
CA VAL A 33 -11.59 -7.38 -0.88
C VAL A 33 -12.18 -8.58 -0.15
N ARG A 34 -12.13 -9.74 -0.79
CA ARG A 34 -12.57 -11.03 -0.21
C ARG A 34 -11.41 -12.00 -0.16
N LEU A 35 -11.35 -12.80 0.89
CA LEU A 35 -10.34 -13.84 1.06
C LEU A 35 -11.01 -15.21 0.81
N LEU A 36 -11.22 -15.52 -0.47
CA LEU A 36 -11.97 -16.70 -0.89
C LEU A 36 -11.13 -17.99 -0.81
N PHE A 37 -9.86 -17.88 -1.18
CA PHE A 37 -8.96 -19.03 -1.27
C PHE A 37 -8.04 -19.14 -0.04
N PRO A 38 -7.58 -20.35 0.31
CA PRO A 38 -6.63 -20.55 1.42
C PRO A 38 -5.36 -19.70 1.29
N GLU A 39 -4.81 -19.61 0.08
CA GLU A 39 -3.59 -18.87 -0.23
C GLU A 39 -3.74 -17.37 0.04
N GLU A 40 -4.93 -16.81 -0.24
CA GLU A 40 -5.24 -15.40 0.07
C GLU A 40 -5.29 -15.16 1.58
N ARG A 41 -5.83 -16.12 2.35
CA ARG A 41 -5.86 -16.04 3.81
C ARG A 41 -4.47 -16.16 4.42
N GLU A 42 -3.62 -17.03 3.87
CA GLU A 42 -2.22 -17.15 4.27
C GLU A 42 -1.44 -15.86 3.96
N LEU A 43 -1.65 -15.29 2.77
CA LEU A 43 -1.02 -14.04 2.38
C LEU A 43 -1.49 -12.88 3.27
N TYR A 44 -2.79 -12.81 3.60
CA TYR A 44 -3.33 -11.83 4.54
C TYR A 44 -2.69 -11.96 5.93
N ALA A 45 -2.61 -13.19 6.47
CA ALA A 45 -2.00 -13.46 7.77
C ALA A 45 -0.50 -13.08 7.80
N LEU A 46 0.21 -13.30 6.69
CA LEU A 46 1.59 -12.80 6.53
C LEU A 46 1.63 -11.27 6.57
N GLY A 47 0.72 -10.60 5.87
CA GLY A 47 0.61 -9.14 5.87
C GLY A 47 0.34 -8.57 7.25
N GLU A 48 -0.57 -9.18 8.00
CA GLU A 48 -0.83 -8.84 9.40
C GLU A 48 0.43 -8.97 10.25
N LYS A 49 1.09 -10.14 10.18
CA LYS A 49 2.34 -10.37 10.91
C LYS A 49 3.41 -9.32 10.58
N LEU A 50 3.60 -9.00 9.31
CA LEU A 50 4.58 -8.00 8.86
C LEU A 50 4.20 -6.58 9.32
N PHE A 51 2.92 -6.23 9.34
CA PHE A 51 2.44 -4.92 9.77
C PHE A 51 2.73 -4.67 11.25
N TRP A 52 2.56 -5.69 12.10
CA TRP A 52 2.76 -5.59 13.54
C TRP A 52 4.19 -5.86 13.98
N ALA A 53 5.00 -6.55 13.16
CA ALA A 53 6.37 -6.89 13.50
C ALA A 53 7.24 -5.63 13.63
N ARG A 54 8.01 -5.57 14.70
CA ARG A 54 9.05 -4.56 14.90
C ARG A 54 10.39 -5.14 14.43
N SER A 55 11.15 -4.33 13.72
CA SER A 55 12.41 -4.80 13.12
C SER A 55 13.28 -3.62 12.69
N GLY A 56 14.45 -3.96 12.11
CA GLY A 56 15.42 -2.99 11.65
C GLY A 56 16.17 -2.28 12.80
N ALA A 57 17.10 -1.39 12.42
CA ALA A 57 17.99 -0.71 13.38
C ALA A 57 17.23 0.21 14.36
N ARG A 58 16.01 0.64 14.01
CA ARG A 58 15.17 1.50 14.85
C ARG A 58 14.15 0.73 15.69
N ASP A 59 14.08 -0.58 15.56
CA ASP A 59 13.10 -1.46 16.25
C ASP A 59 11.68 -0.91 16.19
N VAL A 60 11.20 -0.58 15.00
CA VAL A 60 9.84 -0.09 14.73
C VAL A 60 9.18 -0.93 13.65
N GLY A 61 7.85 -0.93 13.62
CA GLY A 61 7.03 -1.55 12.59
C GLY A 61 6.01 -0.58 12.01
N CYS A 62 5.22 -1.03 11.03
CA CYS A 62 4.17 -0.21 10.45
C CYS A 62 3.18 0.27 11.52
N ALA A 63 2.77 -0.61 12.44
CA ALA A 63 1.86 -0.31 13.54
C ALA A 63 2.39 0.77 14.49
N THR A 64 3.72 0.91 14.65
CA THR A 64 4.30 1.96 15.49
C THR A 64 3.85 3.34 15.04
N CYS A 65 3.91 3.62 13.74
CA CYS A 65 3.50 4.90 13.17
C CYS A 65 1.99 4.96 12.91
N HIS A 66 1.42 3.88 12.37
CA HIS A 66 0.07 3.86 11.82
C HIS A 66 -1.02 3.38 12.78
N VAL A 67 -0.64 3.06 14.03
CA VAL A 67 -1.56 2.75 15.13
C VAL A 67 -1.19 3.57 16.37
N SER A 68 0.05 3.38 16.88
CA SER A 68 0.43 4.00 18.17
C SER A 68 0.67 5.51 18.06
N TYR A 69 1.11 6.01 16.90
CA TYR A 69 1.43 7.42 16.68
C TYR A 69 0.46 8.14 15.73
N VAL A 70 -0.70 7.56 15.49
CA VAL A 70 -1.75 8.21 14.66
C VAL A 70 -2.02 9.63 15.15
N GLY A 71 -2.07 10.56 14.19
CA GLY A 71 -2.27 12.00 14.45
C GLY A 71 -1.01 12.76 14.88
N ARG A 72 0.05 12.08 15.32
CA ARG A 72 1.37 12.73 15.51
C ARG A 72 2.00 13.01 14.15
N ARG A 73 2.98 13.91 14.11
CA ARG A 73 3.59 14.35 12.85
C ARG A 73 4.99 13.77 12.64
N ALA A 74 5.24 13.35 11.40
CA ALA A 74 6.58 13.14 10.87
C ALA A 74 6.90 14.35 9.97
N GLY A 75 7.62 15.34 10.50
CA GLY A 75 7.75 16.62 9.82
C GLY A 75 6.41 17.32 9.67
N VAL A 76 6.00 17.62 8.42
CA VAL A 76 4.75 18.35 8.13
C VAL A 76 3.52 17.43 8.03
N LEU A 77 3.71 16.13 7.84
CA LEU A 77 2.62 15.19 7.59
C LEU A 77 2.24 14.40 8.86
N PRO A 78 0.94 14.27 9.18
CA PRO A 78 0.50 13.39 10.24
C PRO A 78 0.66 11.91 9.84
N TYR A 79 0.88 11.04 10.82
CA TYR A 79 0.75 9.61 10.61
C TYR A 79 -0.72 9.25 10.43
N ALA A 80 -1.05 8.66 9.27
CA ALA A 80 -2.41 8.25 8.94
C ALA A 80 -2.82 6.99 9.70
N ASP A 81 -4.10 6.91 10.07
CA ASP A 81 -4.73 5.69 10.60
C ASP A 81 -5.10 4.76 9.42
N VAL A 82 -4.12 3.98 8.95
CA VAL A 82 -4.30 3.14 7.77
C VAL A 82 -5.23 1.93 7.98
N LEU A 83 -5.49 1.56 9.24
CA LEU A 83 -6.43 0.48 9.57
C LEU A 83 -7.81 1.01 9.93
N GLY A 84 -7.92 2.28 10.28
CA GLY A 84 -9.13 2.91 10.76
C GLY A 84 -9.79 3.84 9.76
N LYS A 85 -10.15 5.02 10.23
CA LYS A 85 -10.98 5.99 9.50
C LYS A 85 -10.32 6.61 8.28
N ASP A 86 -9.00 6.79 8.28
CA ASP A 86 -8.29 7.51 7.20
C ASP A 86 -8.20 6.65 5.93
N LYS A 87 -8.30 5.33 6.08
CA LYS A 87 -8.37 4.35 4.98
C LYS A 87 -7.52 4.75 3.76
N SER A 88 -6.25 5.02 4.02
CA SER A 88 -5.32 5.61 3.05
C SER A 88 -5.14 4.81 1.73
N TRP A 89 -5.74 3.62 1.65
CA TRP A 89 -5.81 2.83 0.43
C TRP A 89 -6.60 3.51 -0.69
N THR A 90 -7.61 4.31 -0.37
CA THR A 90 -8.62 4.83 -1.30
C THR A 90 -8.08 5.76 -2.37
N HIS A 91 -6.92 6.35 -2.16
CA HIS A 91 -6.29 7.32 -3.07
C HIS A 91 -5.05 6.80 -3.81
N TRP A 92 -4.74 5.51 -3.70
CA TRP A 92 -3.62 4.93 -4.45
C TRP A 92 -4.09 4.21 -5.73
N PRO A 93 -3.28 4.29 -6.82
CA PRO A 93 -2.02 5.01 -7.01
C PRO A 93 -2.23 6.53 -6.99
N ALA A 94 -1.20 7.31 -6.64
CA ALA A 94 -1.30 8.76 -6.51
C ALA A 94 -0.05 9.48 -7.04
N TYR A 95 -0.22 10.72 -7.50
CA TYR A 95 0.91 11.58 -7.82
C TYR A 95 1.51 12.18 -6.54
N ARG A 96 2.80 11.98 -6.33
CA ARG A 96 3.53 12.50 -5.17
C ARG A 96 4.35 13.73 -5.55
N TYR A 97 3.93 14.90 -5.09
CA TYR A 97 4.63 16.16 -5.33
C TYR A 97 6.09 16.15 -4.89
N SER A 98 6.40 15.54 -3.75
CA SER A 98 7.76 15.50 -3.21
C SER A 98 8.75 14.70 -4.06
N ASN A 99 8.26 13.86 -4.94
CA ASN A 99 9.06 12.97 -5.78
C ASN A 99 8.88 13.24 -7.27
N ASP A 100 7.94 14.12 -7.64
CA ASP A 100 7.55 14.39 -9.03
C ASP A 100 7.25 13.10 -9.82
N GLN A 101 6.56 12.17 -9.18
CA GLN A 101 6.27 10.84 -9.73
C GLN A 101 4.92 10.30 -9.27
N THR A 102 4.35 9.46 -10.10
CA THR A 102 3.23 8.62 -9.71
C THR A 102 3.71 7.37 -9.00
N TRP A 103 3.15 7.14 -7.84
CA TRP A 103 3.45 5.99 -6.98
C TRP A 103 2.24 5.09 -6.83
N THR A 104 2.50 3.80 -6.78
CA THR A 104 1.55 2.79 -6.30
C THR A 104 1.62 2.68 -4.77
N MET A 105 0.70 1.94 -4.17
CA MET A 105 0.79 1.61 -2.75
C MET A 105 2.07 0.84 -2.43
N GLN A 106 2.55 -0.03 -3.33
CA GLN A 106 3.81 -0.75 -3.13
C GLN A 106 5.01 0.19 -3.05
N ASP A 107 5.06 1.23 -3.91
CA ASP A 107 6.10 2.26 -3.83
C ASP A 107 6.05 2.97 -2.46
N ARG A 108 4.83 3.27 -1.97
CA ARG A 108 4.65 3.90 -0.66
C ARG A 108 5.11 3.01 0.49
N ILE A 109 4.75 1.73 0.46
CA ILE A 109 5.19 0.75 1.47
C ILE A 109 6.72 0.67 1.48
N ARG A 110 7.37 0.56 0.31
CA ARG A 110 8.84 0.53 0.20
C ARG A 110 9.49 1.78 0.79
N ALA A 111 8.94 2.96 0.51
CA ALA A 111 9.45 4.20 1.08
C ALA A 111 9.36 4.21 2.63
N CYS A 112 8.30 3.63 3.21
CA CYS A 112 8.19 3.48 4.64
C CYS A 112 9.30 2.58 5.21
N TYR A 113 9.65 1.47 4.54
CA TYR A 113 10.79 0.63 4.92
C TYR A 113 12.10 1.43 4.95
N GLY A 114 12.36 2.27 3.94
CA GLY A 114 13.51 3.17 3.92
C GLY A 114 13.52 4.15 5.11
N ASN A 115 12.37 4.73 5.43
CA ASN A 115 12.23 5.69 6.53
C ASN A 115 12.53 5.08 7.91
N ILE A 116 12.31 3.78 8.07
CA ILE A 116 12.62 3.06 9.32
C ILE A 116 14.00 2.40 9.30
N ALA A 117 14.84 2.72 8.31
CA ALA A 117 16.16 2.14 8.12
C ALA A 117 16.14 0.60 8.01
N HIS A 118 15.17 0.09 7.26
CA HIS A 118 15.02 -1.33 6.97
C HIS A 118 15.24 -1.60 5.47
N PRO A 119 15.82 -2.74 5.07
CA PRO A 119 15.93 -3.10 3.67
C PRO A 119 14.56 -3.09 2.98
N GLN A 120 14.50 -2.39 1.84
CA GLN A 120 13.26 -2.29 1.08
C GLN A 120 12.96 -3.62 0.36
N PRO A 121 11.79 -4.22 0.53
CA PRO A 121 11.41 -5.41 -0.23
C PRO A 121 11.31 -5.08 -1.72
N ALA A 122 11.59 -6.05 -2.59
CA ALA A 122 11.41 -5.87 -4.02
C ALA A 122 9.92 -5.64 -4.36
N LEU A 123 9.64 -4.83 -5.38
CA LEU A 123 8.29 -4.71 -5.93
C LEU A 123 7.78 -6.10 -6.35
N TYR A 124 6.50 -6.33 -6.15
CA TYR A 124 5.80 -7.59 -6.46
C TYR A 124 6.29 -8.82 -5.67
N SER A 125 7.19 -8.63 -4.69
CA SER A 125 7.60 -9.71 -3.79
C SER A 125 6.48 -10.08 -2.82
N GLN A 126 6.50 -11.31 -2.33
CA GLN A 126 5.48 -11.81 -1.40
C GLN A 126 5.27 -10.90 -0.17
N PRO A 127 6.31 -10.37 0.52
CA PRO A 127 6.10 -9.49 1.66
C PRO A 127 5.32 -8.21 1.32
N ILE A 128 5.61 -7.60 0.15
CA ILE A 128 4.94 -6.36 -0.23
C ILE A 128 3.50 -6.60 -0.68
N LEU A 129 3.26 -7.71 -1.40
CA LEU A 129 1.90 -8.14 -1.77
C LEU A 129 1.06 -8.48 -0.54
N ALA A 130 1.67 -9.11 0.47
CA ALA A 130 1.01 -9.44 1.73
C ALA A 130 0.58 -8.18 2.49
N LEU A 131 1.46 -7.20 2.63
CA LEU A 131 1.13 -5.90 3.25
C LEU A 131 0.07 -5.15 2.45
N GLU A 132 0.16 -5.15 1.13
CA GLU A 132 -0.81 -4.54 0.24
C GLU A 132 -2.21 -5.16 0.42
N LEU A 133 -2.30 -6.48 0.43
CA LEU A 133 -3.55 -7.21 0.66
C LEU A 133 -4.14 -6.91 2.05
N TYR A 134 -3.29 -6.90 3.09
CA TYR A 134 -3.70 -6.58 4.46
C TYR A 134 -4.33 -5.19 4.55
N LEU A 135 -3.67 -4.17 4.01
CA LEU A 135 -4.16 -2.79 4.00
C LEU A 135 -5.44 -2.65 3.14
N ALA A 136 -5.48 -3.27 1.97
CA ALA A 136 -6.66 -3.25 1.10
C ALA A 136 -7.88 -3.90 1.78
N TYR A 137 -7.68 -5.00 2.51
CA TYR A 137 -8.75 -5.65 3.27
C TYR A 137 -9.32 -4.73 4.37
N HIS A 138 -8.46 -4.01 5.08
CA HIS A 138 -8.89 -3.03 6.09
C HIS A 138 -9.59 -1.81 5.47
N ALA A 139 -9.37 -1.53 4.20
CA ALA A 139 -10.08 -0.48 3.47
C ALA A 139 -11.50 -0.89 3.00
N ASN A 140 -11.95 -2.12 3.26
CA ASN A 140 -13.28 -2.58 2.88
C ASN A 140 -14.38 -1.60 3.33
N GLY A 141 -15.33 -1.34 2.41
CA GLY A 141 -16.43 -0.42 2.60
C GLY A 141 -16.08 1.05 2.39
N ALA A 142 -14.80 1.42 2.27
CA ALA A 142 -14.42 2.77 1.86
C ALA A 142 -14.71 2.99 0.38
N VAL A 143 -14.98 4.23 0.01
CA VAL A 143 -15.22 4.64 -1.38
C VAL A 143 -13.89 5.06 -2.01
N VAL A 144 -13.61 4.59 -3.21
CA VAL A 144 -12.44 5.02 -3.99
C VAL A 144 -12.59 6.50 -4.31
N GLU A 145 -11.56 7.29 -3.98
CA GLU A 145 -11.56 8.73 -4.15
C GLU A 145 -11.53 9.14 -5.63
N GLU A 146 -11.91 10.38 -5.88
CA GLU A 146 -11.90 10.93 -7.23
C GLU A 146 -10.46 11.05 -7.76
N TRP A 147 -10.29 10.80 -9.04
CA TRP A 147 -9.01 10.84 -9.76
C TRP A 147 -8.88 12.09 -10.62
N PRO A 148 -7.66 12.63 -10.74
CA PRO A 148 -6.40 12.17 -10.16
C PRO A 148 -6.26 12.49 -8.68
N ALA A 149 -5.73 11.53 -7.88
CA ALA A 149 -5.39 11.76 -6.49
C ALA A 149 -3.98 12.35 -6.35
N PHE A 150 -3.85 13.38 -5.55
CA PHE A 150 -2.58 14.08 -5.29
C PHE A 150 -2.23 13.99 -3.81
N VAL A 151 -1.02 13.54 -3.51
CA VAL A 151 -0.52 13.43 -2.13
C VAL A 151 0.84 14.12 -1.97
N ARG A 152 1.05 14.71 -0.79
CA ARG A 152 2.32 15.34 -0.41
C ARG A 152 3.36 14.34 0.09
#